data_9e00485fff5871962b0d675ebf5d1e7c
#
_entry.id   9e00485fff5871962b0d675ebf5d1e7c
#
_cell.length_a   1.000
_cell.length_b   1.000
_cell.length_c   1.000
_cell.angle_alpha   90.00
_cell.angle_beta   90.00
_cell.angle_gamma   90.00
#
_symmetry.space_group_name_H-M   'P 1'
#
loop_
_entity.id
_entity.type
_entity.pdbx_description
1 polymer ?
#
loop_
_entity_poly.entity_id
_entity_poly.type
_entity_poly.pdbx_seq_one_letter_code
_entity_poly.pdbx_strand_id
1 'polypeptide(L)'
;MQQYLNIKKNRKLLRQFFAAAALLLALMIPGMLFAQTDSTEKTETAVTEESSLISPSLSFISVQKGDNSIDLRAAMKAKVKGSSIKLPLLKVTFLQVTDSAEKEIGFVITDHLGSAVFNCKPNSLTTSKDGKLHFKAVFAGNKSMDAANAEVIIKRARLEMIPEKGDSLITIKVKLMDVGTGTEIPVKEVAVGIFVKRLFLPLKVGEGSTDENGEATIEIANNLPGDPKGNITLLARLDESELYGNLETGVTSAFGIPVSDKFKEAPRALWSAHPPLWMVITFAVLMIVVWGHYVVIVYELFRLRKEEPHPPANIIKS
;
A
#
# COMPACT_ATOMS: atom_id res chain seq x y z
N MET A 1 -5.94 -51.51 54.29
CA MET A 1 -4.77 -50.62 54.39
C MET A 1 -4.08 -50.33 53.02
N GLN A 2 -4.10 -51.28 52.07
CA GLN A 2 -3.50 -51.06 50.76
C GLN A 2 -4.29 -50.07 49.81
N GLN A 3 -5.57 -49.94 49.93
CA GLN A 3 -6.37 -49.01 49.09
C GLN A 3 -6.08 -47.53 49.42
N TYR A 4 -5.77 -47.19 50.64
CA TYR A 4 -5.46 -45.78 51.07
C TYR A 4 -4.13 -45.28 50.51
N LEU A 5 -3.16 -46.14 50.29
CA LEU A 5 -1.85 -45.81 49.73
C LEU A 5 -1.92 -45.49 48.23
N ASN A 6 -2.83 -46.14 47.50
CA ASN A 6 -2.97 -45.92 46.08
C ASN A 6 -3.64 -44.57 45.74
N ILE A 7 -4.58 -44.14 46.58
CA ILE A 7 -5.28 -42.84 46.42
C ILE A 7 -4.32 -41.67 46.69
N LYS A 8 -3.42 -41.79 47.67
CA LYS A 8 -2.41 -40.75 47.95
C LYS A 8 -1.35 -40.64 46.83
N LYS A 9 -0.98 -41.76 46.24
CA LYS A 9 0.01 -41.79 45.13
C LYS A 9 -0.51 -41.15 43.86
N ASN A 10 -1.78 -41.38 43.50
CA ASN A 10 -2.40 -40.79 42.35
C ASN A 10 -2.66 -39.29 42.51
N ARG A 11 -2.98 -38.82 43.72
CA ARG A 11 -3.10 -37.36 43.99
C ARG A 11 -1.78 -36.63 43.90
N LYS A 12 -0.66 -37.26 44.25
CA LYS A 12 0.65 -36.63 44.05
C LYS A 12 1.04 -36.53 42.57
N LEU A 13 0.80 -37.57 41.78
CA LEU A 13 1.01 -37.56 40.34
C LEU A 13 0.14 -36.52 39.61
N LEU A 14 -1.12 -36.43 39.97
CA LEU A 14 -2.03 -35.43 39.39
C LEU A 14 -1.58 -34.00 39.75
N ARG A 15 -1.16 -33.75 40.98
CA ARG A 15 -0.62 -32.44 41.42
C ARG A 15 0.68 -32.08 40.67
N GLN A 16 1.55 -33.04 40.38
CA GLN A 16 2.78 -32.83 39.62
C GLN A 16 2.48 -32.50 38.16
N PHE A 17 1.46 -33.12 37.53
CA PHE A 17 1.02 -32.81 36.18
C PHE A 17 0.42 -31.41 36.11
N PHE A 18 -0.42 -31.02 37.06
CA PHE A 18 -0.98 -29.64 37.09
C PHE A 18 0.08 -28.58 37.36
N ALA A 19 1.09 -28.87 38.21
CA ALA A 19 2.19 -27.94 38.44
C ALA A 19 3.07 -27.76 37.18
N ALA A 20 3.32 -28.83 36.43
CA ALA A 20 4.08 -28.76 35.18
C ALA A 20 3.31 -28.02 34.06
N ALA A 21 2.00 -28.21 33.96
CA ALA A 21 1.15 -27.52 33.00
C ALA A 21 1.02 -26.01 33.33
N ALA A 22 0.92 -25.66 34.62
CA ALA A 22 0.89 -24.27 35.06
C ALA A 22 2.23 -23.55 34.84
N LEU A 23 3.35 -24.27 35.01
CA LEU A 23 4.70 -23.72 34.73
C LEU A 23 4.93 -23.46 33.25
N LEU A 24 4.42 -24.32 32.36
CA LEU A 24 4.46 -24.13 30.92
C LEU A 24 3.58 -22.98 30.44
N LEU A 25 2.45 -22.72 31.09
CA LEU A 25 1.58 -21.60 30.77
C LEU A 25 2.16 -20.25 31.23
N ALA A 26 2.92 -20.25 32.34
CA ALA A 26 3.58 -19.03 32.85
C ALA A 26 4.77 -18.56 32.00
N LEU A 27 5.36 -19.42 31.18
CA LEU A 27 6.49 -19.07 30.29
C LEU A 27 6.06 -18.38 29.00
N MET A 28 4.74 -18.30 28.70
CA MET A 28 4.21 -17.72 27.48
C MET A 28 3.65 -16.29 27.64
N ILE A 29 3.86 -15.64 28.79
CA ILE A 29 3.44 -14.26 28.99
C ILE A 29 4.64 -13.35 28.77
N PRO A 30 4.77 -12.64 27.63
CA PRO A 30 5.76 -11.58 27.49
C PRO A 30 5.39 -10.44 28.43
N GLY A 31 6.34 -10.08 29.30
CA GLY A 31 6.14 -9.05 30.32
C GLY A 31 5.73 -7.70 29.75
N MET A 32 4.55 -7.24 30.13
CA MET A 32 4.20 -5.82 30.08
C MET A 32 4.81 -5.12 31.29
N LEU A 33 5.90 -4.42 31.08
CA LEU A 33 6.42 -3.43 32.01
C LEU A 33 5.43 -2.24 32.06
N PHE A 34 4.73 -2.09 33.15
CA PHE A 34 4.05 -0.84 33.49
C PHE A 34 5.11 0.15 34.00
N ALA A 35 5.42 1.15 33.20
CA ALA A 35 6.13 2.32 33.66
C ALA A 35 5.13 3.19 34.45
N GLN A 36 5.37 3.35 35.74
CA GLN A 36 4.70 4.38 36.56
C GLN A 36 5.28 5.74 36.14
N THR A 37 4.40 6.60 35.64
CA THR A 37 4.74 8.00 35.38
C THR A 37 4.29 8.82 36.57
N ASP A 38 5.26 9.48 37.17
CA ASP A 38 5.11 10.44 38.27
C ASP A 38 4.19 11.58 37.88
N SER A 39 3.23 11.85 38.72
CA SER A 39 2.29 12.98 38.57
C SER A 39 2.96 14.26 39.01
N THR A 40 3.47 15.04 38.07
CA THR A 40 3.80 16.43 38.36
C THR A 40 2.59 17.31 38.05
N GLU A 41 2.01 17.82 39.09
CA GLU A 41 0.99 18.85 39.10
C GLU A 41 1.43 20.06 38.31
N LYS A 42 0.80 20.33 37.16
CA LYS A 42 1.00 21.55 36.39
C LYS A 42 -0.28 22.36 36.41
N THR A 43 -0.18 23.49 37.06
CA THR A 43 -1.06 24.65 37.05
C THR A 43 -1.78 24.83 35.73
N GLU A 44 -3.12 24.77 35.79
CA GLU A 44 -4.01 25.15 34.69
C GLU A 44 -3.86 26.64 34.39
N THR A 45 -3.09 26.95 33.36
CA THR A 45 -3.28 28.22 32.68
C THR A 45 -4.31 27.95 31.58
N ALA A 46 -5.47 28.56 31.69
CA ALA A 46 -6.50 28.55 30.67
C ALA A 46 -5.93 29.09 29.36
N VAL A 47 -5.47 28.19 28.52
CA VAL A 47 -5.15 28.47 27.10
C VAL A 47 -6.49 28.49 26.40
N THR A 48 -6.96 29.66 26.02
CA THR A 48 -7.98 29.84 25.00
C THR A 48 -7.54 29.01 23.79
N GLU A 49 -8.21 27.89 23.52
CA GLU A 49 -8.05 27.12 22.29
C GLU A 49 -8.53 28.02 21.13
N GLU A 50 -7.64 28.85 20.61
CA GLU A 50 -7.77 29.26 19.22
C GLU A 50 -7.76 27.97 18.40
N SER A 51 -8.89 27.65 17.81
CA SER A 51 -9.01 26.52 16.89
C SER A 51 -8.13 26.81 15.69
N SER A 52 -6.85 26.47 15.79
CA SER A 52 -5.91 26.62 14.69
C SER A 52 -6.38 25.71 13.56
N LEU A 53 -6.76 26.33 12.45
CA LEU A 53 -7.11 25.62 11.22
C LEU A 53 -5.98 24.66 10.84
N ILE A 54 -6.33 23.51 10.35
CA ILE A 54 -5.34 22.55 9.86
C ILE A 54 -4.75 23.09 8.57
N SER A 55 -3.44 23.27 8.51
CA SER A 55 -2.75 23.71 7.28
C SER A 55 -2.47 22.50 6.38
N PRO A 56 -3.18 22.33 5.25
CA PRO A 56 -2.95 21.25 4.33
C PRO A 56 -1.72 21.53 3.46
N SER A 57 -1.02 20.47 3.07
CA SER A 57 0.03 20.49 2.05
C SER A 57 -0.54 19.99 0.73
N LEU A 58 -0.44 20.80 -0.31
CA LEU A 58 -0.83 20.47 -1.68
C LEU A 58 0.43 20.20 -2.49
N SER A 59 0.62 18.97 -2.95
CA SER A 59 1.64 18.65 -3.95
C SER A 59 0.99 18.61 -5.33
N PHE A 60 1.67 19.17 -6.33
CA PHE A 60 1.12 19.31 -7.67
C PHE A 60 2.18 18.96 -8.71
N ILE A 61 1.85 18.06 -9.62
CA ILE A 61 2.70 17.63 -10.73
C ILE A 61 1.89 17.56 -12.02
N SER A 62 2.56 17.73 -13.14
CA SER A 62 2.01 17.51 -14.47
C SER A 62 2.67 16.30 -15.14
N VAL A 63 1.90 15.53 -15.90
CA VAL A 63 2.40 14.41 -16.70
C VAL A 63 1.92 14.59 -18.13
N GLN A 64 2.85 14.86 -19.05
CA GLN A 64 2.58 14.92 -20.47
C GLN A 64 2.52 13.51 -21.04
N LYS A 65 1.48 13.18 -21.79
CA LYS A 65 1.28 11.86 -22.40
C LYS A 65 1.59 11.83 -23.87
N GLY A 66 1.87 10.63 -24.40
CA GLY A 66 2.15 10.42 -25.82
C GLY A 66 1.01 10.80 -26.76
N ASP A 67 -0.23 10.90 -26.28
CA ASP A 67 -1.41 11.40 -27.01
C ASP A 67 -1.53 12.94 -26.98
N ASN A 68 -0.50 13.64 -26.55
CA ASN A 68 -0.45 15.09 -26.33
C ASN A 68 -1.40 15.62 -25.24
N SER A 69 -2.10 14.77 -24.50
CA SER A 69 -2.86 15.18 -23.30
C SER A 69 -1.93 15.43 -22.12
N ILE A 70 -2.38 16.23 -21.15
CA ILE A 70 -1.63 16.51 -19.92
C ILE A 70 -2.50 16.14 -18.73
N ASP A 71 -2.02 15.19 -17.91
CA ASP A 71 -2.61 14.89 -16.62
C ASP A 71 -2.05 15.84 -15.56
N LEU A 72 -2.91 16.63 -14.98
CA LEU A 72 -2.61 17.45 -13.79
C LEU A 72 -2.95 16.62 -12.55
N ARG A 73 -1.95 16.27 -11.76
CA ARG A 73 -2.10 15.44 -10.57
C ARG A 73 -1.82 16.26 -9.32
N ALA A 74 -2.82 16.41 -8.47
CA ALA A 74 -2.73 17.07 -7.19
C ALA A 74 -2.90 16.05 -6.07
N ALA A 75 -2.12 16.15 -4.99
CA ALA A 75 -2.29 15.32 -3.82
C ALA A 75 -2.32 16.17 -2.54
N MET A 76 -3.37 15.97 -1.74
CA MET A 76 -3.65 16.71 -0.52
C MET A 76 -3.31 15.88 0.72
N LYS A 77 -2.49 16.44 1.59
CA LYS A 77 -2.09 15.83 2.87
C LYS A 77 -2.09 16.89 3.97
N ALA A 78 -2.29 16.48 5.21
CA ALA A 78 -2.08 17.33 6.37
C ALA A 78 -1.24 16.61 7.42
N LYS A 79 -0.47 17.36 8.20
CA LYS A 79 0.21 16.86 9.39
C LYS A 79 -0.68 17.07 10.61
N VAL A 80 -1.14 15.98 11.23
CA VAL A 80 -1.92 16.02 12.47
C VAL A 80 -1.17 15.23 13.52
N LYS A 81 -0.79 15.87 14.62
CA LYS A 81 -0.02 15.25 15.72
C LYS A 81 1.24 14.50 15.25
N GLY A 82 1.95 15.05 14.26
CA GLY A 82 3.19 14.48 13.72
C GLY A 82 2.99 13.42 12.63
N SER A 83 1.79 12.90 12.41
CA SER A 83 1.46 11.94 11.36
C SER A 83 0.93 12.63 10.10
N SER A 84 1.35 12.16 8.92
CA SER A 84 0.83 12.64 7.64
C SER A 84 -0.45 11.89 7.29
N ILE A 85 -1.56 12.61 7.18
CA ILE A 85 -2.89 12.09 6.86
C ILE A 85 -3.27 12.53 5.45
N LYS A 86 -3.79 11.63 4.63
CA LYS A 86 -4.35 11.91 3.31
C LYS A 86 -5.73 12.55 3.45
N LEU A 87 -6.02 13.56 2.65
CA LEU A 87 -7.25 14.34 2.74
C LEU A 87 -8.20 14.02 1.57
N PRO A 88 -9.18 13.13 1.74
CA PRO A 88 -10.17 12.81 0.73
C PRO A 88 -11.30 13.85 0.67
N LEU A 89 -12.08 13.80 -0.42
CA LEU A 89 -13.32 14.56 -0.63
C LEU A 89 -13.15 16.09 -0.61
N LEU A 90 -11.95 16.58 -0.99
CA LEU A 90 -11.69 18.01 -1.13
C LEU A 90 -11.77 18.43 -2.60
N LYS A 91 -12.42 19.56 -2.86
CA LYS A 91 -12.48 20.15 -4.19
C LYS A 91 -11.17 20.88 -4.49
N VAL A 92 -10.43 20.40 -5.49
CA VAL A 92 -9.25 21.08 -6.04
C VAL A 92 -9.59 21.66 -7.38
N THR A 93 -9.39 22.96 -7.54
CA THR A 93 -9.62 23.70 -8.79
C THR A 93 -8.29 23.85 -9.52
N PHE A 94 -8.28 23.56 -10.82
CA PHE A 94 -7.11 23.70 -11.67
C PHE A 94 -7.29 24.94 -12.56
N LEU A 95 -6.24 25.75 -12.59
CA LEU A 95 -6.17 26.99 -13.35
C LEU A 95 -5.00 26.92 -14.31
N GLN A 96 -5.17 27.51 -15.47
CA GLN A 96 -4.07 27.87 -16.36
C GLN A 96 -3.74 29.34 -16.14
N VAL A 97 -2.49 29.62 -15.82
CA VAL A 97 -2.00 30.99 -15.68
C VAL A 97 -1.40 31.44 -17.00
N THR A 98 -1.90 32.52 -17.54
CA THR A 98 -1.37 33.18 -18.74
C THR A 98 -0.89 34.56 -18.39
N ASP A 99 -0.14 35.21 -19.26
CA ASP A 99 0.44 36.55 -19.01
C ASP A 99 -0.62 37.59 -18.64
N SER A 100 -1.89 37.35 -19.00
CA SER A 100 -2.98 38.35 -18.84
C SER A 100 -4.02 37.93 -17.80
N ALA A 101 -4.17 36.66 -17.47
CA ALA A 101 -5.24 36.17 -16.59
C ALA A 101 -5.03 34.72 -16.10
N GLU A 102 -5.63 34.41 -14.95
CA GLU A 102 -5.84 33.05 -14.50
C GLU A 102 -7.17 32.52 -15.07
N LYS A 103 -7.14 31.45 -15.83
CA LYS A 103 -8.31 30.82 -16.41
C LYS A 103 -8.56 29.49 -15.73
N GLU A 104 -9.76 29.32 -15.19
CA GLU A 104 -10.19 28.00 -14.66
C GLU A 104 -10.32 26.99 -15.80
N ILE A 105 -9.64 25.82 -15.66
CA ILE A 105 -9.70 24.73 -16.62
C ILE A 105 -10.73 23.71 -16.17
N GLY A 106 -10.87 23.52 -14.85
CA GLY A 106 -11.82 22.60 -14.24
C GLY A 106 -11.49 22.29 -12.78
N PHE A 107 -12.27 21.40 -12.20
CA PHE A 107 -12.04 20.96 -10.82
C PHE A 107 -12.21 19.44 -10.69
N VAL A 108 -11.60 18.86 -9.67
CA VAL A 108 -11.77 17.44 -9.29
C VAL A 108 -11.87 17.35 -7.77
N ILE A 109 -12.63 16.37 -7.29
CA ILE A 109 -12.71 16.04 -5.88
C ILE A 109 -11.67 14.95 -5.59
N THR A 110 -10.87 15.13 -4.53
CA THR A 110 -9.85 14.14 -4.14
C THR A 110 -10.46 12.79 -3.76
N ASP A 111 -9.82 11.71 -4.19
CA ASP A 111 -10.20 10.34 -3.89
C ASP A 111 -9.87 9.96 -2.42
N HIS A 112 -10.11 8.69 -2.05
CA HIS A 112 -9.80 8.16 -0.73
C HIS A 112 -8.29 8.18 -0.38
N LEU A 113 -7.42 8.35 -1.38
CA LEU A 113 -5.97 8.53 -1.20
C LEU A 113 -5.56 10.00 -1.14
N GLY A 114 -6.52 10.94 -1.17
CA GLY A 114 -6.26 12.37 -1.21
C GLY A 114 -5.70 12.84 -2.55
N SER A 115 -5.90 12.09 -3.64
CA SER A 115 -5.39 12.39 -4.98
C SER A 115 -6.51 12.90 -5.88
N ALA A 116 -6.22 13.90 -6.69
CA ALA A 116 -7.09 14.46 -7.73
C ALA A 116 -6.33 14.46 -9.05
N VAL A 117 -6.90 13.86 -10.09
CA VAL A 117 -6.31 13.81 -11.43
C VAL A 117 -7.27 14.46 -12.42
N PHE A 118 -6.79 15.50 -13.09
CA PHE A 118 -7.54 16.20 -14.15
C PHE A 118 -6.80 16.05 -15.48
N ASN A 119 -7.50 15.52 -16.49
CA ASN A 119 -6.94 15.36 -17.83
C ASN A 119 -7.27 16.56 -18.71
N CYS A 120 -6.23 17.26 -19.15
CA CYS A 120 -6.32 18.38 -20.06
C CYS A 120 -6.14 17.90 -21.51
N LYS A 121 -7.12 18.17 -22.36
CA LYS A 121 -6.99 17.93 -23.80
C LYS A 121 -6.10 18.99 -24.46
N PRO A 122 -5.32 18.62 -25.50
CA PRO A 122 -4.37 19.55 -26.13
C PRO A 122 -5.01 20.85 -26.63
N ASN A 123 -6.21 20.76 -27.17
CA ASN A 123 -6.91 21.89 -27.80
C ASN A 123 -7.51 22.91 -26.80
N SER A 124 -7.47 22.63 -25.50
CA SER A 124 -8.01 23.53 -24.48
C SER A 124 -6.97 24.45 -23.84
N LEU A 125 -5.69 24.25 -24.18
CA LEU A 125 -4.57 24.91 -23.55
C LEU A 125 -3.99 26.03 -24.41
N THR A 126 -3.68 27.16 -23.80
CA THR A 126 -3.00 28.29 -24.42
C THR A 126 -1.53 28.25 -24.04
N THR A 127 -0.65 28.08 -25.02
CA THR A 127 0.79 28.08 -24.79
C THR A 127 1.32 29.51 -24.80
N SER A 128 2.22 29.85 -23.87
CA SER A 128 2.96 31.10 -23.87
C SER A 128 3.87 31.21 -25.12
N LYS A 129 4.32 32.43 -25.46
CA LYS A 129 5.24 32.64 -26.58
C LYS A 129 6.54 31.85 -26.46
N ASP A 130 6.97 31.56 -25.24
CA ASP A 130 8.17 30.78 -24.92
C ASP A 130 7.91 29.26 -24.94
N GLY A 131 6.73 28.80 -25.36
CA GLY A 131 6.37 27.38 -25.37
C GLY A 131 6.08 26.79 -23.98
N LYS A 132 5.95 27.63 -22.96
CA LYS A 132 5.67 27.21 -21.58
C LYS A 132 4.20 27.17 -21.31
N LEU A 133 3.82 26.23 -20.44
CA LEU A 133 2.51 26.10 -19.84
C LEU A 133 2.64 26.27 -18.34
N HIS A 134 1.87 27.19 -17.77
CA HIS A 134 1.84 27.44 -16.35
C HIS A 134 0.50 26.99 -15.79
N PHE A 135 0.52 26.05 -14.86
CA PHE A 135 -0.65 25.52 -14.19
C PHE A 135 -0.60 25.80 -12.70
N LYS A 136 -1.75 26.03 -12.11
CA LYS A 136 -1.94 26.24 -10.68
C LYS A 136 -3.08 25.35 -10.18
N ALA A 137 -2.84 24.65 -9.10
CA ALA A 137 -3.86 23.91 -8.36
C ALA A 137 -4.21 24.70 -7.10
N VAL A 138 -5.49 24.88 -6.82
CA VAL A 138 -5.99 25.69 -5.71
C VAL A 138 -7.04 24.91 -4.92
N PHE A 139 -6.82 24.85 -3.63
CA PHE A 139 -7.82 24.46 -2.63
C PHE A 139 -8.23 25.71 -1.87
N ALA A 140 -9.48 26.13 -1.94
CA ALA A 140 -9.96 27.38 -1.35
C ALA A 140 -10.06 27.37 0.17
N GLY A 141 -9.75 26.24 0.82
CA GLY A 141 -9.96 26.07 2.25
C GLY A 141 -11.41 25.73 2.60
N ASN A 142 -11.65 25.45 3.88
CA ASN A 142 -12.98 25.22 4.45
C ASN A 142 -12.99 25.63 5.93
N LYS A 143 -14.07 25.35 6.66
CA LYS A 143 -14.23 25.73 8.08
C LYS A 143 -13.16 25.13 9.00
N SER A 144 -12.48 24.06 8.59
CA SER A 144 -11.51 23.31 9.41
C SER A 144 -10.09 23.35 8.85
N MET A 145 -9.90 23.84 7.62
CA MET A 145 -8.62 23.80 6.92
C MET A 145 -8.36 25.11 6.17
N ASP A 146 -7.10 25.54 6.20
CA ASP A 146 -6.62 26.69 5.44
C ASP A 146 -6.65 26.42 3.93
N ALA A 147 -6.63 27.53 3.16
CA ALA A 147 -6.41 27.45 1.73
C ALA A 147 -5.00 26.96 1.41
N ALA A 148 -4.84 26.23 0.31
CA ALA A 148 -3.55 25.80 -0.19
C ALA A 148 -3.49 25.93 -1.71
N ASN A 149 -2.32 26.27 -2.22
CA ASN A 149 -2.06 26.32 -3.66
C ASN A 149 -0.70 25.72 -3.98
N ALA A 150 -0.54 25.29 -5.23
CA ALA A 150 0.73 24.84 -5.78
C ALA A 150 0.75 25.11 -7.27
N GLU A 151 1.92 25.39 -7.81
CA GLU A 151 2.10 25.77 -9.20
C GLU A 151 3.13 24.87 -9.87
N VAL A 152 2.99 24.67 -11.18
CA VAL A 152 3.96 23.94 -12.00
C VAL A 152 4.09 24.65 -13.35
N ILE A 153 5.33 24.85 -13.80
CA ILE A 153 5.64 25.44 -15.10
C ILE A 153 6.41 24.38 -15.89
N ILE A 154 5.91 24.06 -17.09
CA ILE A 154 6.52 23.08 -17.97
C ILE A 154 6.58 23.60 -19.41
N LYS A 155 7.56 23.16 -20.17
CA LYS A 155 7.55 23.25 -21.62
C LYS A 155 6.84 22.03 -22.24
N ARG A 156 6.18 22.23 -23.37
CA ARG A 156 5.58 21.11 -24.10
C ARG A 156 6.68 20.30 -24.77
N ALA A 157 6.67 19.00 -24.51
CA ALA A 157 7.52 18.03 -25.20
C ALA A 157 6.68 16.82 -25.62
N ARG A 158 7.16 16.15 -26.66
CA ARG A 158 6.57 14.90 -27.16
C ARG A 158 7.59 13.78 -27.01
N LEU A 159 7.18 12.71 -26.35
CA LEU A 159 7.94 11.50 -26.17
C LEU A 159 7.30 10.40 -27.00
N GLU A 160 8.02 9.91 -28.00
CA GLU A 160 7.60 8.81 -28.84
C GLU A 160 8.40 7.55 -28.50
N MET A 161 7.79 6.38 -28.64
CA MET A 161 8.44 5.11 -28.37
C MET A 161 8.05 4.08 -29.43
N ILE A 162 9.04 3.45 -30.05
CA ILE A 162 8.87 2.39 -31.04
C ILE A 162 9.62 1.16 -30.55
N PRO A 163 8.93 0.15 -30.04
CA PRO A 163 9.57 -1.11 -29.64
C PRO A 163 9.70 -2.05 -30.84
N GLU A 164 10.86 -2.65 -31.01
CA GLU A 164 11.17 -3.64 -32.04
C GLU A 164 11.61 -4.96 -31.35
N LYS A 165 11.02 -6.07 -31.76
CA LYS A 165 11.37 -7.39 -31.20
C LYS A 165 12.51 -8.00 -32.00
N GLY A 166 13.66 -8.20 -31.38
CA GLY A 166 14.74 -9.03 -31.87
C GLY A 166 14.68 -10.48 -31.37
N ASP A 167 15.59 -11.31 -31.78
CA ASP A 167 15.65 -12.72 -31.40
C ASP A 167 15.98 -12.92 -29.91
N SER A 168 16.90 -12.14 -29.37
CA SER A 168 17.39 -12.25 -27.99
C SER A 168 17.02 -11.07 -27.11
N LEU A 169 16.81 -9.90 -27.69
CA LEU A 169 16.54 -8.65 -27.00
C LEU A 169 15.38 -7.92 -27.66
N ILE A 170 14.72 -7.07 -26.88
CA ILE A 170 13.75 -6.09 -27.40
C ILE A 170 14.48 -4.75 -27.46
N THR A 171 14.57 -4.17 -28.65
CA THR A 171 15.17 -2.85 -28.88
C THR A 171 14.06 -1.80 -28.84
N ILE A 172 14.22 -0.79 -28.02
CA ILE A 172 13.25 0.30 -27.85
C ILE A 172 13.91 1.59 -28.34
N LYS A 173 13.39 2.13 -29.42
CA LYS A 173 13.77 3.45 -29.93
C LYS A 173 12.85 4.48 -29.30
N VAL A 174 13.42 5.47 -28.64
CA VAL A 174 12.71 6.57 -28.01
C VAL A 174 13.14 7.87 -28.68
N LYS A 175 12.18 8.77 -28.92
CA LYS A 175 12.45 10.09 -29.48
C LYS A 175 11.80 11.16 -28.61
N LEU A 176 12.60 12.13 -28.17
CA LEU A 176 12.16 13.25 -27.34
C LEU A 176 12.33 14.57 -28.09
N MET A 177 11.20 15.26 -28.32
CA MET A 177 11.15 16.52 -29.07
C MET A 177 10.48 17.60 -28.23
N ASP A 178 11.08 18.79 -28.18
CA ASP A 178 10.43 20.01 -27.69
C ASP A 178 9.49 20.52 -28.79
N VAL A 179 8.22 20.65 -28.46
CA VAL A 179 7.16 21.11 -29.38
C VAL A 179 6.50 22.38 -28.89
N GLY A 180 7.07 23.01 -27.87
CA GLY A 180 6.47 24.21 -27.20
C GLY A 180 6.31 25.42 -28.09
N THR A 181 7.28 25.67 -28.97
CA THR A 181 7.30 26.81 -29.88
C THR A 181 6.64 26.57 -31.23
N GLY A 182 6.07 25.36 -31.43
CA GLY A 182 5.45 24.96 -32.72
C GLY A 182 6.46 24.38 -33.73
N THR A 183 7.77 24.47 -33.47
CA THR A 183 8.83 23.78 -34.21
C THR A 183 9.32 22.61 -33.36
N GLU A 184 9.60 21.47 -34.00
CA GLU A 184 10.15 20.30 -33.33
C GLU A 184 11.66 20.47 -33.16
N ILE A 185 12.12 20.59 -31.92
CA ILE A 185 13.52 20.72 -31.57
C ILE A 185 13.95 19.48 -30.79
N PRO A 186 15.00 18.74 -31.22
CA PRO A 186 15.46 17.58 -30.49
C PRO A 186 16.01 17.95 -29.11
N VAL A 187 15.67 17.13 -28.10
CA VAL A 187 16.14 17.32 -26.74
C VAL A 187 17.20 16.29 -26.42
N LYS A 188 18.43 16.72 -26.20
CA LYS A 188 19.62 15.89 -25.98
C LYS A 188 19.96 15.74 -24.50
N GLU A 189 20.74 14.71 -24.21
CA GLU A 189 21.34 14.46 -22.89
C GLU A 189 20.31 14.27 -21.75
N VAL A 190 19.12 13.75 -22.09
CA VAL A 190 18.06 13.50 -21.12
C VAL A 190 17.90 12.00 -20.90
N ALA A 191 17.94 11.58 -19.64
CA ALA A 191 17.76 10.20 -19.27
C ALA A 191 16.28 9.78 -19.38
N VAL A 192 15.99 8.76 -20.17
CA VAL A 192 14.65 8.19 -20.34
C VAL A 192 14.65 6.77 -19.81
N GLY A 193 13.75 6.49 -18.88
CA GLY A 193 13.55 5.16 -18.30
C GLY A 193 12.50 4.35 -19.06
N ILE A 194 12.76 3.07 -19.24
CA ILE A 194 11.80 2.12 -19.80
C ILE A 194 11.26 1.26 -18.67
N PHE A 195 9.93 1.16 -18.62
CA PHE A 195 9.20 0.43 -17.60
C PHE A 195 8.21 -0.55 -18.22
N VAL A 196 7.93 -1.63 -17.51
CA VAL A 196 6.81 -2.52 -17.81
C VAL A 196 5.68 -2.21 -16.84
N LYS A 197 4.48 -1.92 -17.37
CA LYS A 197 3.29 -1.70 -16.56
C LYS A 197 2.95 -2.96 -15.77
N ARG A 198 2.84 -2.84 -14.46
CA ARG A 198 2.43 -3.90 -13.53
C ARG A 198 1.22 -3.45 -12.72
N LEU A 199 0.65 -4.37 -11.95
CA LEU A 199 -0.58 -4.11 -11.19
C LEU A 199 -0.44 -2.96 -10.17
N PHE A 200 0.70 -2.87 -9.48
CA PHE A 200 0.93 -1.86 -8.44
C PHE A 200 1.88 -0.76 -8.91
N LEU A 201 3.12 -1.11 -9.18
CA LEU A 201 4.15 -0.15 -9.62
C LEU A 201 4.78 -0.62 -10.92
N PRO A 202 5.05 0.30 -11.86
CA PRO A 202 5.80 -0.02 -13.06
C PRO A 202 7.19 -0.55 -12.72
N LEU A 203 7.63 -1.60 -13.38
CA LEU A 203 8.95 -2.19 -13.22
C LEU A 203 9.92 -1.55 -14.20
N LYS A 204 10.97 -0.90 -13.71
CA LYS A 204 12.06 -0.36 -14.56
C LYS A 204 12.85 -1.54 -15.14
N VAL A 205 13.00 -1.57 -16.46
CA VAL A 205 13.68 -2.64 -17.19
C VAL A 205 14.87 -2.14 -18.02
N GLY A 206 14.97 -0.83 -18.23
CA GLY A 206 16.07 -0.21 -18.94
C GLY A 206 16.11 1.30 -18.75
N GLU A 207 17.22 1.90 -19.19
CA GLU A 207 17.42 3.34 -19.18
C GLU A 207 18.42 3.72 -20.27
N GLY A 208 18.23 4.86 -20.89
CA GLY A 208 19.14 5.41 -21.88
C GLY A 208 19.08 6.92 -21.90
N SER A 209 20.08 7.57 -22.47
CA SER A 209 20.16 9.00 -22.64
C SER A 209 19.95 9.37 -24.10
N THR A 210 19.24 10.48 -24.35
CA THR A 210 19.02 10.98 -25.71
C THR A 210 20.30 11.58 -26.29
N ASP A 211 20.51 11.34 -27.58
CA ASP A 211 21.63 11.88 -28.40
C ASP A 211 21.32 13.31 -28.91
N GLU A 212 22.16 13.81 -29.82
CA GLU A 212 22.00 15.13 -30.46
C GLU A 212 20.71 15.27 -31.29
N ASN A 213 20.15 14.14 -31.75
CA ASN A 213 18.89 14.08 -32.50
C ASN A 213 17.67 13.90 -31.60
N GLY A 214 17.86 13.85 -30.27
CA GLY A 214 16.83 13.55 -29.32
C GLY A 214 16.40 12.08 -29.29
N GLU A 215 17.24 11.18 -29.85
CA GLU A 215 16.94 9.74 -29.96
C GLU A 215 17.74 8.94 -28.92
N ALA A 216 17.13 7.92 -28.36
CA ALA A 216 17.78 6.95 -27.48
C ALA A 216 17.38 5.53 -27.90
N THR A 217 18.38 4.66 -27.99
CA THR A 217 18.15 3.22 -28.24
C THR A 217 18.45 2.45 -26.98
N ILE A 218 17.46 1.70 -26.47
CA ILE A 218 17.55 0.99 -25.21
C ILE A 218 17.23 -0.49 -25.46
N GLU A 219 18.10 -1.36 -25.04
CA GLU A 219 17.92 -2.81 -25.18
C GLU A 219 17.44 -3.40 -23.85
N ILE A 220 16.41 -4.22 -23.91
CA ILE A 220 15.86 -4.93 -22.74
C ILE A 220 15.74 -6.42 -23.04
N ALA A 221 15.75 -7.22 -21.98
CA ALA A 221 15.61 -8.67 -22.10
C ALA A 221 14.22 -9.07 -22.65
N ASN A 222 14.16 -10.07 -23.52
CA ASN A 222 12.92 -10.58 -24.11
C ASN A 222 12.20 -11.64 -23.23
N ASN A 223 12.69 -11.89 -22.02
CA ASN A 223 12.14 -12.88 -21.08
C ASN A 223 11.08 -12.30 -20.12
N LEU A 224 10.47 -11.18 -20.47
CA LEU A 224 9.47 -10.52 -19.63
C LEU A 224 8.14 -11.28 -19.64
N PRO A 225 7.54 -11.57 -18.47
CA PRO A 225 6.24 -12.21 -18.41
C PRO A 225 5.14 -11.23 -18.90
N GLY A 226 4.32 -11.72 -19.83
CA GLY A 226 3.17 -11.01 -20.38
C GLY A 226 1.83 -11.49 -19.82
N ASP A 227 0.75 -11.06 -20.44
CA ASP A 227 -0.59 -11.59 -20.22
C ASP A 227 -0.73 -13.01 -20.82
N PRO A 228 -1.88 -13.71 -20.70
CA PRO A 228 -2.09 -15.03 -21.31
C PRO A 228 -1.91 -15.05 -22.85
N LYS A 229 -1.97 -13.90 -23.51
CA LYS A 229 -1.73 -13.73 -24.96
C LYS A 229 -0.28 -13.29 -25.24
N GLY A 230 0.53 -13.08 -24.22
CA GLY A 230 1.90 -12.60 -24.35
C GLY A 230 2.01 -11.07 -24.52
N ASN A 231 0.95 -10.29 -24.29
CA ASN A 231 1.05 -8.85 -24.38
C ASN A 231 1.72 -8.28 -23.14
N ILE A 232 2.58 -7.29 -23.34
CA ILE A 232 3.15 -6.43 -22.31
C ILE A 232 2.92 -4.97 -22.69
N THR A 233 2.64 -4.14 -21.71
CA THR A 233 2.59 -2.69 -21.90
C THR A 233 3.92 -2.11 -21.46
N LEU A 234 4.69 -1.62 -22.41
CA LEU A 234 5.92 -0.88 -22.19
C LEU A 234 5.60 0.59 -22.00
N LEU A 235 6.27 1.25 -21.07
CA LEU A 235 6.14 2.67 -20.79
C LEU A 235 7.53 3.29 -20.91
N ALA A 236 7.70 4.32 -21.73
CA ALA A 236 8.84 5.21 -21.67
C ALA A 236 8.47 6.41 -20.80
N ARG A 237 9.33 6.74 -19.86
CA ARG A 237 9.12 7.83 -18.90
C ARG A 237 10.35 8.71 -18.79
N LEU A 238 10.07 9.99 -18.72
CA LEU A 238 10.98 11.00 -18.22
C LEU A 238 10.38 11.53 -16.92
N ASP A 239 11.08 11.32 -15.83
CA ASP A 239 10.62 11.75 -14.50
C ASP A 239 11.41 12.97 -14.03
N GLU A 240 10.70 13.93 -13.41
CA GLU A 240 11.25 15.09 -12.70
C GLU A 240 12.20 16.01 -13.51
N SER A 241 11.98 16.14 -14.82
CA SER A 241 12.71 17.13 -15.60
C SER A 241 12.32 18.56 -15.18
N GLU A 242 13.31 19.39 -14.87
CA GLU A 242 13.07 20.79 -14.47
C GLU A 242 12.35 21.59 -15.56
N LEU A 243 12.59 21.27 -16.82
CA LEU A 243 12.06 22.02 -17.96
C LEU A 243 10.76 21.41 -18.51
N TYR A 244 10.68 20.10 -18.60
CA TYR A 244 9.57 19.39 -19.25
C TYR A 244 8.63 18.72 -18.27
N GLY A 245 8.97 18.71 -16.97
CA GLY A 245 8.21 17.99 -15.95
C GLY A 245 8.27 16.47 -16.15
N ASN A 246 7.14 15.79 -16.02
CA ASN A 246 7.06 14.36 -16.26
C ASN A 246 6.43 14.08 -17.63
N LEU A 247 7.04 13.18 -18.40
CA LEU A 247 6.50 12.66 -19.65
C LEU A 247 6.30 11.15 -19.53
N GLU A 248 5.24 10.67 -20.14
CA GLU A 248 4.93 9.23 -20.19
C GLU A 248 4.29 8.87 -21.52
N THR A 249 4.87 7.91 -22.23
CA THR A 249 4.23 7.28 -23.38
C THR A 249 4.21 5.77 -23.21
N GLY A 250 3.20 5.11 -23.75
CA GLY A 250 3.02 3.67 -23.57
C GLY A 250 2.57 2.97 -24.84
N VAL A 251 3.14 1.79 -25.09
CA VAL A 251 2.78 0.93 -26.21
C VAL A 251 2.56 -0.50 -25.68
N THR A 252 1.46 -1.11 -26.12
CA THR A 252 1.18 -2.52 -25.81
C THR A 252 1.53 -3.39 -27.00
N SER A 253 2.40 -4.38 -26.79
CA SER A 253 2.90 -5.27 -27.82
C SER A 253 2.98 -6.72 -27.33
N ALA A 254 2.85 -7.68 -28.23
CA ALA A 254 2.94 -9.11 -27.93
C ALA A 254 4.42 -9.60 -27.83
N PHE A 255 5.20 -8.96 -26.97
CA PHE A 255 6.63 -9.24 -26.77
C PHE A 255 6.92 -10.06 -25.51
N GLY A 256 5.93 -10.27 -24.67
CA GLY A 256 6.07 -11.03 -23.43
C GLY A 256 5.95 -12.54 -23.62
N ILE A 257 6.46 -13.27 -22.66
CA ILE A 257 6.22 -14.71 -22.55
C ILE A 257 4.79 -14.89 -22.01
N PRO A 258 3.90 -15.64 -22.72
CA PRO A 258 2.55 -15.89 -22.24
C PRO A 258 2.59 -16.58 -20.87
N VAL A 259 2.10 -15.91 -19.86
CA VAL A 259 1.88 -16.51 -18.54
C VAL A 259 0.46 -17.06 -18.54
N SER A 260 0.36 -18.37 -18.65
CA SER A 260 -0.92 -19.05 -18.55
C SER A 260 -1.52 -18.83 -17.16
N ASP A 261 -2.77 -18.39 -17.08
CA ASP A 261 -3.60 -18.38 -15.86
C ASP A 261 -3.84 -19.79 -15.28
N LYS A 262 -3.10 -20.79 -15.75
CA LYS A 262 -3.07 -22.13 -15.20
C LYS A 262 -2.47 -22.24 -13.80
N PHE A 263 -2.02 -21.15 -13.20
CA PHE A 263 -2.28 -20.98 -11.80
C PHE A 263 -3.81 -20.79 -11.61
N LYS A 264 -4.58 -21.81 -11.96
CA LYS A 264 -5.67 -22.16 -11.07
C LYS A 264 -5.00 -22.42 -9.74
N GLU A 265 -4.79 -21.32 -9.07
CA GLU A 265 -4.50 -21.34 -7.64
C GLU A 265 -5.46 -22.35 -7.09
N ALA A 266 -4.93 -23.43 -6.58
CA ALA A 266 -5.67 -24.16 -5.56
C ALA A 266 -6.26 -23.05 -4.69
N PRO A 267 -7.60 -22.98 -4.58
CA PRO A 267 -8.23 -21.82 -3.99
C PRO A 267 -7.47 -21.50 -2.72
N ARG A 268 -7.01 -20.25 -2.57
CA ARG A 268 -6.42 -19.74 -1.32
C ARG A 268 -7.53 -19.65 -0.30
N ALA A 269 -8.25 -20.76 -0.16
CA ALA A 269 -9.18 -20.94 0.91
C ALA A 269 -8.33 -21.11 2.17
N LEU A 270 -8.72 -20.43 3.24
CA LEU A 270 -8.34 -20.77 4.62
C LEU A 270 -8.60 -22.26 4.91
N TRP A 271 -9.29 -22.94 4.01
CA TRP A 271 -9.65 -24.32 3.97
C TRP A 271 -8.92 -25.02 2.83
N SER A 272 -7.97 -25.87 3.16
CA SER A 272 -7.33 -26.81 2.22
C SER A 272 -7.95 -28.19 2.39
N ALA A 273 -8.34 -28.82 1.28
CA ALA A 273 -8.78 -30.22 1.29
C ALA A 273 -7.64 -31.19 1.70
N HIS A 274 -6.39 -30.73 1.59
CA HIS A 274 -5.18 -31.47 1.96
C HIS A 274 -4.34 -30.64 2.92
N PRO A 275 -4.72 -30.58 4.22
CA PRO A 275 -3.93 -29.84 5.20
C PRO A 275 -2.56 -30.52 5.41
N PRO A 276 -1.50 -29.77 5.75
CA PRO A 276 -0.20 -30.34 6.08
C PRO A 276 -0.31 -31.35 7.23
N LEU A 277 0.32 -32.51 7.10
CA LEU A 277 0.23 -33.60 8.08
C LEU A 277 0.57 -33.18 9.52
N TRP A 278 1.56 -32.29 9.69
CA TRP A 278 1.91 -31.78 11.01
C TRP A 278 0.75 -31.05 11.69
N MET A 279 -0.03 -30.30 10.93
CA MET A 279 -1.18 -29.55 11.42
C MET A 279 -2.31 -30.50 11.88
N VAL A 280 -2.56 -31.56 11.11
CA VAL A 280 -3.54 -32.59 11.46
C VAL A 280 -3.12 -33.32 12.74
N ILE A 281 -1.84 -33.69 12.85
CA ILE A 281 -1.31 -34.37 14.05
C ILE A 281 -1.44 -33.47 15.28
N THR A 282 -1.03 -32.20 15.17
CA THR A 282 -1.13 -31.24 16.29
C THR A 282 -2.59 -31.07 16.74
N PHE A 283 -3.50 -30.93 15.80
CA PHE A 283 -4.93 -30.82 16.09
C PHE A 283 -5.48 -32.07 16.75
N ALA A 284 -5.13 -33.27 16.22
CA ALA A 284 -5.56 -34.53 16.79
C ALA A 284 -5.05 -34.73 18.24
N VAL A 285 -3.79 -34.39 18.52
CA VAL A 285 -3.21 -34.45 19.87
C VAL A 285 -3.98 -33.50 20.81
N LEU A 286 -4.23 -32.28 20.38
CA LEU A 286 -4.97 -31.29 21.16
C LEU A 286 -6.40 -31.78 21.46
N MET A 287 -7.08 -32.34 20.47
CA MET A 287 -8.42 -32.91 20.66
C MET A 287 -8.43 -34.12 21.62
N ILE A 288 -7.44 -35.00 21.53
CA ILE A 288 -7.33 -36.14 22.45
C ILE A 288 -7.13 -35.65 23.89
N VAL A 289 -6.29 -34.65 24.12
CA VAL A 289 -6.07 -34.09 25.46
C VAL A 289 -7.36 -33.47 26.01
N VAL A 290 -8.06 -32.67 25.21
CA VAL A 290 -9.29 -32.00 25.64
C VAL A 290 -10.39 -33.04 25.94
N TRP A 291 -10.66 -33.95 24.99
CA TRP A 291 -11.68 -34.98 25.20
C TRP A 291 -11.31 -35.96 26.27
N GLY A 292 -10.03 -36.34 26.38
CA GLY A 292 -9.55 -37.20 27.48
C GLY A 292 -9.81 -36.56 28.85
N HIS A 293 -9.61 -35.26 28.97
CA HIS A 293 -9.92 -34.54 30.21
C HIS A 293 -11.42 -34.56 30.54
N TYR A 294 -12.29 -34.35 29.55
CA TYR A 294 -13.74 -34.46 29.74
C TYR A 294 -14.16 -35.87 30.17
N VAL A 295 -13.60 -36.92 29.58
CA VAL A 295 -13.92 -38.31 29.95
C VAL A 295 -13.53 -38.57 31.41
N VAL A 296 -12.37 -38.09 31.87
CA VAL A 296 -11.93 -38.22 33.26
C VAL A 296 -12.90 -37.50 34.21
N ILE A 297 -13.31 -36.27 33.86
CA ILE A 297 -14.29 -35.53 34.71
C ILE A 297 -15.61 -36.28 34.79
N VAL A 298 -16.15 -36.76 33.69
CA VAL A 298 -17.40 -37.53 33.64
C VAL A 298 -17.27 -38.80 34.47
N TYR A 299 -16.16 -39.54 34.33
CA TYR A 299 -15.90 -40.72 35.14
C TYR A 299 -15.86 -40.43 36.64
N GLU A 300 -15.17 -39.36 37.04
CA GLU A 300 -15.14 -38.96 38.45
C GLU A 300 -16.53 -38.56 38.97
N LEU A 301 -17.37 -37.88 38.16
CA LEU A 301 -18.75 -37.55 38.50
C LEU A 301 -19.63 -38.81 38.71
N PHE A 302 -19.50 -39.79 37.82
CA PHE A 302 -20.20 -41.08 38.00
C PHE A 302 -19.73 -41.85 39.21
N ARG A 303 -18.46 -41.79 39.55
CA ARG A 303 -17.88 -42.39 40.74
C ARG A 303 -18.39 -41.73 42.00
N LEU A 304 -18.44 -40.40 42.07
CA LEU A 304 -18.99 -39.65 43.19
C LEU A 304 -20.48 -39.90 43.39
N ARG A 305 -21.24 -40.14 42.30
CA ARG A 305 -22.65 -40.51 42.37
C ARG A 305 -22.88 -41.89 42.98
N LYS A 306 -21.92 -42.79 42.95
CA LYS A 306 -21.96 -44.15 43.52
C LYS A 306 -21.52 -44.18 44.99
N GLU A 307 -20.85 -43.16 45.50
CA GLU A 307 -20.48 -43.06 46.90
C GLU A 307 -21.73 -42.63 47.68
N GLU A 308 -22.28 -43.54 48.53
CA GLU A 308 -23.40 -43.22 49.41
C GLU A 308 -23.02 -42.08 50.35
N PRO A 309 -23.94 -41.15 50.67
CA PRO A 309 -23.68 -40.11 51.62
C PRO A 309 -23.38 -40.70 53.00
N HIS A 310 -22.21 -40.46 53.52
CA HIS A 310 -21.83 -40.83 54.90
C HIS A 310 -22.78 -40.12 55.86
N PRO A 311 -23.44 -40.86 56.77
CA PRO A 311 -24.28 -40.23 57.77
C PRO A 311 -23.44 -39.24 58.61
N PRO A 312 -24.00 -38.09 59.05
CA PRO A 312 -23.28 -37.14 59.86
C PRO A 312 -22.85 -37.79 61.18
N ALA A 313 -21.56 -37.65 61.52
CA ALA A 313 -21.03 -38.11 62.78
C ALA A 313 -21.85 -37.53 63.95
N ASN A 314 -22.52 -38.38 64.72
CA ASN A 314 -23.25 -38.00 65.92
C ASN A 314 -22.32 -37.26 66.85
N ILE A 315 -22.55 -35.97 67.03
CA ILE A 315 -21.95 -35.17 68.11
C ILE A 315 -22.63 -35.66 69.44
N ILE A 316 -21.96 -36.57 70.11
CA ILE A 316 -22.32 -36.98 71.48
C ILE A 316 -22.06 -35.76 72.38
N LYS A 317 -23.15 -35.13 72.80
CA LYS A 317 -23.13 -34.22 73.94
C LYS A 317 -22.97 -35.05 75.25
N SER A 318 -21.92 -34.81 75.99
CA SER A 318 -21.84 -35.06 77.41
C SER A 318 -21.53 -33.75 78.11
#